data_fa2a8a55871e2e278210f27f5a9d4462
#
_entry.id   fa2a8a55871e2e278210f27f5a9d4462
#
_cell.length_a   1.000
_cell.length_b   1.000
_cell.length_c   1.000
_cell.angle_alpha   90.00
_cell.angle_beta   90.00
_cell.angle_gamma   90.00
#
_symmetry.space_group_name_H-M   'P 1'
#
loop_
_entity.id
_entity.type
_entity.pdbx_description
1 polymer ?
#
loop_
_entity_poly.entity_id
_entity_poly.type
_entity_poly.pdbx_seq_one_letter_code
_entity_poly.pdbx_strand_id
1 'polypeptide(L)'
;MRSTGVCVVGSVNADLIAYRGAEVSAAGYVTGDSFEMAAGGKSLNAAMSIAAVDPTVSLVARVGSDDLGNFIISALHERGIATEGIIRDERTHTGVGHVRIDSQGEYDTVVIPGANGNFSPADIDGYLEAHEPPAFVVLNLEVPLPTVRHAAARFRELGSTVVLNLSPVCAEARSLLRLADVVVLNLREACHVLDVPHTTDVLLLLTALREAGAKTPVLTLGGGGVAALHGNDFVQADVEPTVVVNSVGAGDSFLGTMVLAMANGHPFPLCLRAANEAGRLVCSRPESFLTTADVRHIEDGLGVSLANTSIGH
;
A
#
# COMPACT_ATOMS: atom_id res chain seq x y z
N MET A 1 -17.48 -1.96 -21.77
CA MET A 1 -16.00 -1.90 -21.73
C MET A 1 -15.62 -1.97 -20.27
N ARG A 2 -14.62 -2.75 -19.86
CA ARG A 2 -14.15 -2.76 -18.47
C ARG A 2 -13.47 -1.43 -18.18
N SER A 3 -13.72 -0.85 -16.99
CA SER A 3 -12.94 0.29 -16.49
C SER A 3 -11.44 -0.07 -16.52
N THR A 4 -10.59 0.82 -17.01
CA THR A 4 -9.13 0.66 -16.93
C THR A 4 -8.59 1.12 -15.59
N GLY A 5 -9.47 1.52 -14.65
CA GLY A 5 -9.12 2.12 -13.38
C GLY A 5 -8.55 1.16 -12.34
N VAL A 6 -7.94 1.76 -11.34
CA VAL A 6 -7.43 1.07 -10.14
C VAL A 6 -8.30 1.46 -8.94
N CYS A 7 -8.70 0.47 -8.15
CA CYS A 7 -9.34 0.68 -6.86
C CYS A 7 -8.43 0.18 -5.74
N VAL A 8 -8.24 0.97 -4.72
CA VAL A 8 -7.53 0.60 -3.49
C VAL A 8 -8.56 0.38 -2.40
N VAL A 9 -8.48 -0.74 -1.69
CA VAL A 9 -9.45 -1.12 -0.64
C VAL A 9 -8.69 -1.42 0.65
N GLY A 10 -9.01 -0.72 1.74
CA GLY A 10 -8.41 -1.02 3.04
C GLY A 10 -8.30 0.19 3.97
N SER A 11 -7.17 0.31 4.66
CA SER A 11 -6.97 1.22 5.78
C SER A 11 -6.70 2.66 5.40
N VAL A 12 -7.23 3.55 6.24
CA VAL A 12 -6.89 4.98 6.29
C VAL A 12 -6.70 5.39 7.75
N ASN A 13 -5.66 6.13 8.05
CA ASN A 13 -5.32 6.58 9.40
C ASN A 13 -5.00 8.08 9.42
N ALA A 14 -5.27 8.72 10.54
CA ALA A 14 -4.58 9.95 10.89
C ALA A 14 -3.30 9.58 11.66
N ASP A 15 -2.15 9.82 11.06
CA ASP A 15 -0.87 9.55 11.70
C ASP A 15 -0.47 10.75 12.56
N LEU A 16 -0.38 10.52 13.87
CA LEU A 16 0.02 11.48 14.88
C LEU A 16 1.50 11.25 15.18
N ILE A 17 2.36 12.10 14.63
CA ILE A 17 3.81 11.92 14.66
C ILE A 17 4.40 12.86 15.69
N ALA A 18 5.01 12.30 16.74
CA ALA A 18 5.72 13.04 17.77
C ALA A 18 7.22 12.84 17.60
N TYR A 19 7.94 13.93 17.41
CA TYR A 19 9.39 13.94 17.41
C TYR A 19 9.86 14.15 18.84
N ARG A 20 10.53 13.16 19.42
CA ARG A 20 10.95 13.20 20.82
C ARG A 20 12.37 13.72 20.97
N GLY A 21 12.58 14.58 21.93
CA GLY A 21 13.90 15.01 22.36
C GLY A 21 14.75 13.85 22.91
N ALA A 22 16.04 14.08 23.02
CA ALA A 22 17.01 13.07 23.48
C ALA A 22 16.90 12.74 24.97
N GLU A 23 16.30 13.62 25.78
CA GLU A 23 16.26 13.49 27.24
C GLU A 23 15.01 12.75 27.72
N VAL A 24 15.23 11.66 28.46
CA VAL A 24 14.19 10.93 29.19
C VAL A 24 14.36 11.23 30.69
N SER A 25 13.33 11.79 31.32
CA SER A 25 13.38 12.03 32.77
C SER A 25 13.49 10.70 33.54
N ALA A 26 13.98 10.77 34.79
CA ALA A 26 14.07 9.61 35.68
C ALA A 26 12.71 8.92 35.94
N ALA A 27 11.59 9.61 35.70
CA ALA A 27 10.24 9.06 35.77
C ALA A 27 9.71 8.51 34.47
N GLY A 28 10.55 8.41 33.39
CA GLY A 28 10.14 7.94 32.08
C GLY A 28 9.35 8.98 31.26
N TYR A 29 9.29 10.23 31.74
CA TYR A 29 8.65 11.31 30.99
C TYR A 29 9.57 11.82 29.89
N VAL A 30 9.05 11.93 28.65
CA VAL A 30 9.77 12.44 27.48
C VAL A 30 9.06 13.69 26.98
N THR A 31 9.82 14.77 26.80
CA THR A 31 9.32 15.98 26.16
C THR A 31 9.56 15.87 24.64
N GLY A 32 8.53 16.11 23.85
CA GLY A 32 8.66 16.17 22.40
C GLY A 32 9.18 17.52 21.94
N ASP A 33 9.89 17.54 20.82
CA ASP A 33 10.41 18.76 20.19
C ASP A 33 9.39 19.36 19.21
N SER A 34 8.62 18.50 18.53
CA SER A 34 7.59 18.91 17.58
C SER A 34 6.52 17.82 17.41
N PHE A 35 5.42 18.21 16.77
CA PHE A 35 4.30 17.35 16.46
C PHE A 35 3.82 17.61 15.04
N GLU A 36 3.47 16.55 14.34
CA GLU A 36 2.89 16.60 13.00
C GLU A 36 1.68 15.68 12.93
N MET A 37 0.68 16.07 12.15
CA MET A 37 -0.45 15.21 11.78
C MET A 37 -0.44 15.00 10.27
N ALA A 38 -0.33 13.74 9.85
CA ALA A 38 -0.29 13.34 8.46
C ALA A 38 -1.45 12.38 8.12
N ALA A 39 -1.93 12.44 6.90
CA ALA A 39 -2.82 11.42 6.38
C ALA A 39 -1.98 10.18 6.01
N GLY A 40 -2.38 9.02 6.53
CA GLY A 40 -1.64 7.77 6.40
C GLY A 40 -2.54 6.53 6.30
N GLY A 41 -1.95 5.38 6.54
CA GLY A 41 -2.56 4.07 6.29
C GLY A 41 -2.16 3.51 4.92
N LYS A 42 -1.93 2.20 4.85
CA LYS A 42 -1.37 1.56 3.65
C LYS A 42 -2.19 1.78 2.39
N SER A 43 -3.52 1.75 2.49
CA SER A 43 -4.38 2.00 1.34
C SER A 43 -4.38 3.47 0.92
N LEU A 44 -4.37 4.39 1.88
CA LEU A 44 -4.29 5.80 1.57
C LEU A 44 -2.96 6.14 0.89
N ASN A 45 -1.83 5.66 1.42
CA ASN A 45 -0.50 5.91 0.85
C ASN A 45 -0.39 5.38 -0.60
N ALA A 46 -0.92 4.18 -0.85
CA ALA A 46 -0.96 3.62 -2.21
C ALA A 46 -1.86 4.47 -3.14
N ALA A 47 -3.06 4.86 -2.68
CA ALA A 47 -3.97 5.69 -3.47
C ALA A 47 -3.37 7.08 -3.77
N MET A 48 -2.72 7.72 -2.78
CA MET A 48 -2.03 9.00 -2.95
C MET A 48 -0.89 8.91 -3.98
N SER A 49 -0.14 7.80 -3.96
CA SER A 49 0.94 7.56 -4.94
C SER A 49 0.39 7.33 -6.35
N ILE A 50 -0.73 6.61 -6.48
CA ILE A 50 -1.42 6.44 -7.77
C ILE A 50 -1.97 7.78 -8.26
N ALA A 51 -2.60 8.56 -7.38
CA ALA A 51 -3.21 9.85 -7.73
C ALA A 51 -2.20 10.90 -8.19
N ALA A 52 -0.92 10.76 -7.86
CA ALA A 52 0.13 11.61 -8.41
C ALA A 52 0.26 11.49 -9.95
N VAL A 53 -0.25 10.40 -10.51
CA VAL A 53 -0.28 10.07 -11.95
C VAL A 53 -1.71 10.12 -12.50
N ASP A 54 -2.60 9.37 -11.86
CA ASP A 54 -4.00 9.17 -12.27
C ASP A 54 -4.95 9.44 -11.11
N PRO A 55 -5.55 10.62 -11.05
CA PRO A 55 -6.48 10.99 -9.98
C PRO A 55 -7.82 10.23 -10.05
N THR A 56 -8.05 9.43 -11.09
CA THR A 56 -9.26 8.59 -11.20
C THR A 56 -9.21 7.33 -10.34
N VAL A 57 -8.13 7.13 -9.58
CA VAL A 57 -8.04 6.05 -8.58
C VAL A 57 -9.19 6.15 -7.59
N SER A 58 -9.83 5.01 -7.31
CA SER A 58 -10.85 4.92 -6.26
C SER A 58 -10.25 4.41 -4.97
N LEU A 59 -10.70 4.93 -3.83
CA LEU A 59 -10.35 4.43 -2.51
C LEU A 59 -11.62 4.01 -1.76
N VAL A 60 -11.67 2.74 -1.35
CA VAL A 60 -12.77 2.20 -0.53
C VAL A 60 -12.24 1.94 0.87
N ALA A 61 -12.70 2.72 1.83
CA ALA A 61 -12.20 2.70 3.20
C ALA A 61 -13.28 3.16 4.19
N ARG A 62 -12.98 3.07 5.49
CA ARG A 62 -13.89 3.49 6.54
C ARG A 62 -13.20 4.46 7.48
N VAL A 63 -13.84 5.63 7.73
CA VAL A 63 -13.38 6.65 8.69
C VAL A 63 -14.45 6.92 9.73
N GLY A 64 -14.09 7.47 10.86
CA GLY A 64 -15.05 7.98 11.84
C GLY A 64 -15.77 9.25 11.35
N SER A 65 -16.93 9.54 11.92
CA SER A 65 -17.64 10.82 11.77
C SER A 65 -17.05 11.85 12.75
N ASP A 66 -15.73 12.04 12.72
CA ASP A 66 -14.94 12.89 13.62
C ASP A 66 -14.01 13.84 12.84
N ASP A 67 -13.28 14.69 13.57
CA ASP A 67 -12.35 15.66 12.97
C ASP A 67 -11.19 15.00 12.23
N LEU A 68 -10.72 13.83 12.68
CA LEU A 68 -9.68 13.07 12.00
C LEU A 68 -10.20 12.50 10.67
N GLY A 69 -11.45 12.03 10.64
CA GLY A 69 -12.10 11.61 9.39
C GLY A 69 -12.29 12.77 8.41
N ASN A 70 -12.63 13.95 8.91
CA ASN A 70 -12.70 15.15 8.08
C ASN A 70 -11.35 15.54 7.53
N PHE A 71 -10.29 15.44 8.33
CA PHE A 71 -8.91 15.67 7.90
C PHE A 71 -8.50 14.73 6.76
N ILE A 72 -8.77 13.43 6.90
CA ILE A 72 -8.49 12.44 5.83
C ILE A 72 -9.22 12.79 4.54
N ILE A 73 -10.52 13.11 4.62
CA ILE A 73 -11.31 13.47 3.43
C ILE A 73 -10.78 14.73 2.76
N SER A 74 -10.36 15.73 3.54
CA SER A 74 -9.74 16.94 2.99
C SER A 74 -8.45 16.61 2.25
N ALA A 75 -7.59 15.76 2.82
CA ALA A 75 -6.35 15.33 2.18
C ALA A 75 -6.58 14.56 0.86
N LEU A 76 -7.64 13.74 0.79
CA LEU A 76 -8.04 13.06 -0.45
C LEU A 76 -8.51 14.07 -1.52
N HIS A 77 -9.34 15.04 -1.15
CA HIS A 77 -9.82 16.08 -2.06
C HIS A 77 -8.67 16.94 -2.62
N GLU A 78 -7.67 17.28 -1.80
CA GLU A 78 -6.49 18.03 -2.23
C GLU A 78 -5.68 17.31 -3.31
N ARG A 79 -5.79 15.98 -3.37
CA ARG A 79 -5.17 15.12 -4.39
C ARG A 79 -6.11 14.75 -5.54
N GLY A 80 -7.34 15.26 -5.53
CA GLY A 80 -8.34 14.94 -6.54
C GLY A 80 -8.90 13.53 -6.46
N ILE A 81 -8.68 12.81 -5.35
CA ILE A 81 -9.21 11.46 -5.14
C ILE A 81 -10.68 11.58 -4.75
N ALA A 82 -11.54 10.89 -5.46
CA ALA A 82 -12.96 10.81 -5.19
C ALA A 82 -13.24 10.10 -3.85
N THR A 83 -14.20 10.59 -3.08
CA THR A 83 -14.48 10.13 -1.71
C THR A 83 -15.79 9.35 -1.57
N GLU A 84 -16.45 9.00 -2.66
CA GLU A 84 -17.70 8.22 -2.69
C GLU A 84 -17.52 6.80 -2.10
N GLY A 85 -16.31 6.26 -2.16
CA GLY A 85 -15.95 4.98 -1.53
C GLY A 85 -15.60 5.09 -0.04
N ILE A 86 -15.62 6.30 0.56
CA ILE A 86 -15.30 6.48 1.98
C ILE A 86 -16.55 6.41 2.84
N ILE A 87 -16.64 5.33 3.62
CA ILE A 87 -17.77 5.09 4.52
C ILE A 87 -17.53 5.81 5.85
N ARG A 88 -18.53 6.55 6.34
CA ARG A 88 -18.53 7.21 7.66
C ARG A 88 -19.05 6.27 8.74
N ASP A 89 -18.27 6.09 9.82
CA ASP A 89 -18.71 5.38 11.02
C ASP A 89 -19.16 6.37 12.09
N GLU A 90 -20.43 6.29 12.47
CA GLU A 90 -21.05 7.18 13.46
C GLU A 90 -20.68 6.81 14.92
N ARG A 91 -20.07 5.63 15.13
CA ARG A 91 -19.88 5.05 16.47
C ARG A 91 -18.43 4.89 16.86
N THR A 92 -17.54 4.90 15.89
CA THR A 92 -16.13 4.60 16.11
C THR A 92 -15.28 5.71 15.51
N HIS A 93 -14.25 6.13 16.25
CA HIS A 93 -13.30 7.13 15.78
C HIS A 93 -12.51 6.65 14.55
N THR A 94 -11.98 7.57 13.79
CA THR A 94 -11.05 7.29 12.68
C THR A 94 -9.82 6.51 13.18
N GLY A 95 -9.25 5.65 12.34
CA GLY A 95 -8.01 4.94 12.62
C GLY A 95 -6.86 5.92 12.88
N VAL A 96 -5.98 5.58 13.83
CA VAL A 96 -4.85 6.42 14.24
C VAL A 96 -3.56 5.62 14.21
N GLY A 97 -2.53 6.14 13.55
CA GLY A 97 -1.14 5.76 13.74
C GLY A 97 -0.49 6.72 14.75
N HIS A 98 -0.13 6.24 15.93
CA HIS A 98 0.63 7.06 16.87
C HIS A 98 2.11 6.72 16.71
N VAL A 99 2.86 7.59 16.04
CA VAL A 99 4.26 7.41 15.69
C VAL A 99 5.14 8.26 16.60
N ARG A 100 6.19 7.68 17.15
CA ARG A 100 7.20 8.39 17.90
C ARG A 100 8.55 8.21 17.23
N ILE A 101 9.19 9.31 16.91
CA ILE A 101 10.51 9.32 16.25
C ILE A 101 11.53 9.94 17.21
N ASP A 102 12.65 9.27 17.43
CA ASP A 102 13.70 9.81 18.29
C ASP A 102 14.74 10.62 17.51
N SER A 103 15.69 11.22 18.25
CA SER A 103 16.77 12.04 17.67
C SER A 103 17.74 11.28 16.77
N GLN A 104 17.67 9.95 16.74
CA GLN A 104 18.45 9.09 15.86
C GLN A 104 17.66 8.64 14.62
N GLY A 105 16.36 9.02 14.53
CA GLY A 105 15.46 8.60 13.47
C GLY A 105 14.85 7.21 13.69
N GLU A 106 15.09 6.59 14.85
CA GLU A 106 14.43 5.35 15.21
C GLU A 106 12.98 5.64 15.59
N TYR A 107 12.05 4.78 15.19
CA TYR A 107 10.65 5.00 15.45
C TYR A 107 9.96 3.77 16.02
N ASP A 108 8.94 4.04 16.83
CA ASP A 108 7.93 3.05 17.21
C ASP A 108 6.54 3.56 16.85
N THR A 109 5.62 2.64 16.60
CA THR A 109 4.26 2.98 16.17
C THR A 109 3.25 2.13 16.91
N VAL A 110 2.22 2.79 17.44
CA VAL A 110 1.01 2.14 17.95
C VAL A 110 -0.12 2.41 16.96
N VAL A 111 -0.64 1.36 16.33
CA VAL A 111 -1.79 1.47 15.43
C VAL A 111 -3.07 1.19 16.20
N ILE A 112 -4.01 2.14 16.17
CA ILE A 112 -5.35 2.02 16.72
C ILE A 112 -6.31 1.91 15.52
N PRO A 113 -6.88 0.74 15.26
CA PRO A 113 -7.67 0.50 14.03
C PRO A 113 -8.86 1.46 13.87
N GLY A 114 -9.54 1.81 14.98
CA GLY A 114 -10.74 2.65 14.90
C GLY A 114 -11.75 2.11 13.90
N ALA A 115 -12.26 2.97 13.02
CA ALA A 115 -13.23 2.63 11.99
C ALA A 115 -12.71 1.58 10.98
N ASN A 116 -11.38 1.49 10.75
CA ASN A 116 -10.82 0.41 9.92
C ASN A 116 -11.19 -0.98 10.46
N GLY A 117 -11.28 -1.12 11.80
CA GLY A 117 -11.66 -2.38 12.46
C GLY A 117 -13.11 -2.78 12.23
N ASN A 118 -13.97 -1.84 11.84
CA ASN A 118 -15.39 -2.06 11.53
C ASN A 118 -15.65 -2.18 10.01
N PHE A 119 -14.61 -2.08 9.19
CA PHE A 119 -14.76 -2.22 7.74
C PHE A 119 -15.21 -3.66 7.42
N SER A 120 -16.34 -3.79 6.72
CA SER A 120 -17.08 -5.05 6.61
C SER A 120 -17.30 -5.51 5.16
N PRO A 121 -17.63 -6.80 4.93
CA PRO A 121 -18.07 -7.29 3.63
C PRO A 121 -19.22 -6.49 3.01
N ALA A 122 -20.17 -6.03 3.84
CA ALA A 122 -21.30 -5.24 3.36
C ALA A 122 -20.88 -3.86 2.78
N ASP A 123 -19.79 -3.28 3.30
CA ASP A 123 -19.25 -2.02 2.76
C ASP A 123 -18.70 -2.24 1.34
N ILE A 124 -18.09 -3.41 1.09
CA ILE A 124 -17.60 -3.81 -0.25
C ILE A 124 -18.76 -4.01 -1.22
N ASP A 125 -19.79 -4.75 -0.79
CA ASP A 125 -20.96 -5.01 -1.62
C ASP A 125 -21.68 -3.70 -1.96
N GLY A 126 -21.88 -2.81 -0.98
CA GLY A 126 -22.48 -1.49 -1.21
C GLY A 126 -21.69 -0.63 -2.20
N TYR A 127 -20.35 -0.66 -2.16
CA TYR A 127 -19.53 0.00 -3.16
C TYR A 127 -19.73 -0.59 -4.56
N LEU A 128 -19.72 -1.91 -4.68
CA LEU A 128 -19.83 -2.63 -5.95
C LEU A 128 -21.25 -2.53 -6.57
N GLU A 129 -22.28 -2.28 -5.78
CA GLU A 129 -23.64 -2.00 -6.27
C GLU A 129 -23.75 -0.63 -6.95
N ALA A 130 -22.93 0.33 -6.52
CA ALA A 130 -22.97 1.72 -6.99
C ALA A 130 -21.92 2.04 -8.08
N HIS A 131 -20.91 1.18 -8.26
CA HIS A 131 -19.76 1.47 -9.12
C HIS A 131 -19.41 0.27 -10.02
N GLU A 132 -18.97 0.57 -11.23
CA GLU A 132 -18.42 -0.44 -12.13
C GLU A 132 -17.12 -1.04 -11.56
N PRO A 133 -16.90 -2.37 -11.71
CA PRO A 133 -15.71 -3.00 -11.19
C PRO A 133 -14.45 -2.50 -11.90
N PRO A 134 -13.38 -2.15 -11.16
CA PRO A 134 -12.12 -1.70 -11.73
C PRO A 134 -11.37 -2.84 -12.43
N ALA A 135 -10.40 -2.51 -13.28
CA ALA A 135 -9.51 -3.51 -13.85
C ALA A 135 -8.58 -4.13 -12.80
N PHE A 136 -8.14 -3.34 -11.84
CA PHE A 136 -7.25 -3.76 -10.75
C PHE A 136 -7.82 -3.36 -9.40
N VAL A 137 -7.71 -4.26 -8.42
CA VAL A 137 -7.96 -3.95 -7.02
C VAL A 137 -6.72 -4.23 -6.18
N VAL A 138 -6.38 -3.27 -5.32
CA VAL A 138 -5.26 -3.36 -4.37
C VAL A 138 -5.82 -3.55 -2.98
N LEU A 139 -5.34 -4.57 -2.27
CA LEU A 139 -5.76 -4.94 -0.91
C LEU A 139 -4.56 -5.00 0.03
N ASN A 140 -4.78 -4.76 1.34
CA ASN A 140 -3.81 -5.01 2.41
C ASN A 140 -4.46 -5.67 3.63
N LEU A 141 -3.70 -5.90 4.70
CA LEU A 141 -4.18 -6.61 5.90
C LEU A 141 -4.39 -5.69 7.12
N GLU A 142 -4.47 -4.38 6.94
CA GLU A 142 -4.78 -3.42 8.03
C GLU A 142 -6.29 -3.29 8.32
N VAL A 143 -7.12 -4.12 7.69
CA VAL A 143 -8.57 -4.21 7.92
C VAL A 143 -8.96 -5.65 8.21
N PRO A 144 -10.18 -5.93 8.71
CA PRO A 144 -10.58 -7.28 9.10
C PRO A 144 -10.42 -8.31 7.97
N LEU A 145 -9.79 -9.45 8.25
CA LEU A 145 -9.55 -10.52 7.27
C LEU A 145 -10.81 -11.01 6.56
N PRO A 146 -11.99 -11.13 7.20
CA PRO A 146 -13.23 -11.48 6.51
C PRO A 146 -13.53 -10.50 5.37
N THR A 147 -13.29 -9.21 5.58
CA THR A 147 -13.50 -8.16 4.56
C THR A 147 -12.48 -8.29 3.42
N VAL A 148 -11.20 -8.52 3.73
CA VAL A 148 -10.16 -8.76 2.71
C VAL A 148 -10.49 -9.97 1.86
N ARG A 149 -10.90 -11.10 2.48
CA ARG A 149 -11.31 -12.31 1.75
C ARG A 149 -12.50 -12.06 0.84
N HIS A 150 -13.51 -11.38 1.38
CA HIS A 150 -14.72 -11.04 0.63
C HIS A 150 -14.39 -10.12 -0.56
N ALA A 151 -13.63 -9.06 -0.33
CA ALA A 151 -13.20 -8.15 -1.37
C ALA A 151 -12.43 -8.89 -2.48
N ALA A 152 -11.40 -9.69 -2.11
CA ALA A 152 -10.63 -10.45 -3.07
C ALA A 152 -11.50 -11.39 -3.93
N ALA A 153 -12.47 -12.08 -3.31
CA ALA A 153 -13.38 -12.96 -4.02
C ALA A 153 -14.33 -12.18 -4.96
N ARG A 154 -14.98 -11.13 -4.43
CA ARG A 154 -15.97 -10.34 -5.20
C ARG A 154 -15.36 -9.63 -6.39
N PHE A 155 -14.23 -8.92 -6.20
CA PHE A 155 -13.57 -8.24 -7.30
C PHE A 155 -13.07 -9.24 -8.36
N ARG A 156 -12.55 -10.39 -7.93
CA ARG A 156 -12.13 -11.45 -8.87
C ARG A 156 -13.29 -12.05 -9.67
N GLU A 157 -14.43 -12.32 -9.04
CA GLU A 157 -15.66 -12.78 -9.71
C GLU A 157 -16.12 -11.79 -10.79
N LEU A 158 -15.94 -10.49 -10.53
CA LEU A 158 -16.25 -9.42 -11.46
C LEU A 158 -15.16 -9.21 -12.53
N GLY A 159 -14.06 -9.97 -12.43
CA GLY A 159 -12.98 -10.01 -13.42
C GLY A 159 -11.89 -8.97 -13.23
N SER A 160 -11.79 -8.37 -12.02
CA SER A 160 -10.64 -7.54 -11.65
C SER A 160 -9.41 -8.39 -11.39
N THR A 161 -8.23 -7.84 -11.67
CA THR A 161 -6.96 -8.40 -11.20
C THR A 161 -6.75 -8.02 -9.74
N VAL A 162 -6.61 -9.01 -8.88
CA VAL A 162 -6.44 -8.79 -7.43
C VAL A 162 -4.95 -8.75 -7.09
N VAL A 163 -4.50 -7.62 -6.53
CA VAL A 163 -3.15 -7.41 -6.02
C VAL A 163 -3.21 -7.28 -4.51
N LEU A 164 -2.52 -8.14 -3.78
CA LEU A 164 -2.56 -8.21 -2.33
C LEU A 164 -1.19 -7.92 -1.72
N ASN A 165 -1.10 -6.84 -0.96
CA ASN A 165 0.00 -6.60 -0.04
C ASN A 165 -0.27 -7.39 1.25
N LEU A 166 0.50 -8.45 1.52
CA LEU A 166 0.36 -9.27 2.72
C LEU A 166 0.99 -8.61 3.96
N SER A 167 0.67 -7.34 4.19
CA SER A 167 1.18 -6.54 5.30
C SER A 167 0.04 -5.80 6.03
N PRO A 168 0.06 -5.76 7.37
CA PRO A 168 0.90 -6.53 8.29
C PRO A 168 0.56 -8.02 8.27
N VAL A 169 1.58 -8.86 8.34
CA VAL A 169 1.36 -10.31 8.26
C VAL A 169 0.67 -10.84 9.54
N CYS A 170 -0.22 -11.82 9.37
CA CYS A 170 -0.90 -12.52 10.46
C CYS A 170 -0.92 -14.03 10.21
N ALA A 171 -1.30 -14.81 11.20
CA ALA A 171 -1.28 -16.28 11.13
C ALA A 171 -2.10 -16.85 9.95
N GLU A 172 -3.21 -16.21 9.59
CA GLU A 172 -4.10 -16.65 8.53
C GLU A 172 -3.68 -16.16 7.13
N ALA A 173 -2.68 -15.28 7.02
CA ALA A 173 -2.26 -14.64 5.76
C ALA A 173 -1.92 -15.67 4.66
N ARG A 174 -1.33 -16.82 5.04
CA ARG A 174 -1.03 -17.92 4.10
C ARG A 174 -2.26 -18.37 3.28
N SER A 175 -3.43 -18.36 3.87
CA SER A 175 -4.66 -18.78 3.20
C SER A 175 -5.14 -17.80 2.13
N LEU A 176 -4.64 -16.55 2.16
CA LEU A 176 -4.97 -15.50 1.20
C LEU A 176 -4.14 -15.58 -0.07
N LEU A 177 -3.01 -16.31 -0.07
CA LEU A 177 -2.12 -16.44 -1.23
C LEU A 177 -2.84 -16.84 -2.51
N ARG A 178 -3.88 -17.69 -2.39
CA ARG A 178 -4.65 -18.21 -3.53
C ARG A 178 -5.73 -17.25 -4.04
N LEU A 179 -6.02 -16.20 -3.27
CA LEU A 179 -7.10 -15.25 -3.60
C LEU A 179 -6.60 -14.11 -4.49
N ALA A 180 -5.29 -13.90 -4.59
CA ALA A 180 -4.71 -12.82 -5.36
C ALA A 180 -3.99 -13.33 -6.63
N ASP A 181 -3.98 -12.48 -7.66
CA ASP A 181 -3.20 -12.71 -8.88
C ASP A 181 -1.74 -12.31 -8.68
N VAL A 182 -1.50 -11.26 -7.90
CA VAL A 182 -0.16 -10.82 -7.48
C VAL A 182 -0.15 -10.66 -5.96
N VAL A 183 0.87 -11.21 -5.31
CA VAL A 183 1.05 -11.10 -3.86
C VAL A 183 2.40 -10.43 -3.60
N VAL A 184 2.37 -9.33 -2.84
CA VAL A 184 3.58 -8.56 -2.50
C VAL A 184 3.88 -8.72 -1.02
N LEU A 185 5.13 -9.03 -0.71
CA LEU A 185 5.66 -9.19 0.66
C LEU A 185 7.11 -8.70 0.72
N ASN A 186 7.60 -8.41 1.93
CA ASN A 186 9.04 -8.35 2.16
C ASN A 186 9.59 -9.73 2.63
N LEU A 187 10.91 -9.85 2.75
CA LEU A 187 11.55 -11.10 3.16
C LEU A 187 11.07 -11.63 4.53
N ARG A 188 10.88 -10.74 5.50
CA ARG A 188 10.44 -11.13 6.85
C ARG A 188 9.00 -11.63 6.83
N GLU A 189 8.15 -10.93 6.10
CA GLU A 189 6.74 -11.31 5.92
C GLU A 189 6.63 -12.67 5.20
N ALA A 190 7.44 -12.89 4.16
CA ALA A 190 7.47 -14.16 3.45
C ALA A 190 7.90 -15.33 4.35
N CYS A 191 8.95 -15.16 5.15
CA CYS A 191 9.37 -16.18 6.11
C CYS A 191 8.25 -16.48 7.13
N HIS A 192 7.56 -15.45 7.63
CA HIS A 192 6.46 -15.62 8.57
C HIS A 192 5.27 -16.37 7.93
N VAL A 193 4.84 -15.98 6.74
CA VAL A 193 3.74 -16.62 6.00
C VAL A 193 4.02 -18.09 5.70
N LEU A 194 5.28 -18.41 5.42
CA LEU A 194 5.71 -19.77 5.12
C LEU A 194 6.02 -20.61 6.38
N ASP A 195 6.08 -19.96 7.55
CA ASP A 195 6.50 -20.56 8.82
C ASP A 195 7.90 -21.20 8.72
N VAL A 196 8.83 -20.43 8.17
CA VAL A 196 10.25 -20.84 8.03
C VAL A 196 11.18 -19.89 8.77
N PRO A 197 12.36 -20.36 9.21
CA PRO A 197 13.37 -19.48 9.78
C PRO A 197 13.75 -18.35 8.81
N HIS A 198 14.20 -17.23 9.36
CA HIS A 198 14.62 -16.11 8.54
C HIS A 198 15.74 -16.54 7.55
N THR A 199 15.49 -16.30 6.27
CA THR A 199 16.45 -16.57 5.19
C THR A 199 16.45 -15.42 4.20
N THR A 200 17.56 -15.23 3.51
CA THR A 200 17.74 -14.30 2.40
C THR A 200 17.78 -15.02 1.05
N ASP A 201 17.51 -16.32 1.01
CA ASP A 201 17.39 -17.07 -0.25
C ASP A 201 16.06 -16.74 -0.93
N VAL A 202 16.15 -15.76 -1.82
CA VAL A 202 15.00 -15.17 -2.53
C VAL A 202 14.29 -16.21 -3.40
N LEU A 203 15.05 -17.03 -4.13
CA LEU A 203 14.47 -18.02 -5.04
C LEU A 203 13.75 -19.14 -4.26
N LEU A 204 14.31 -19.57 -3.15
CA LEU A 204 13.68 -20.52 -2.24
C LEU A 204 12.33 -20.00 -1.75
N LEU A 205 12.31 -18.75 -1.23
CA LEU A 205 11.08 -18.14 -0.73
C LEU A 205 10.00 -17.96 -1.82
N LEU A 206 10.38 -17.46 -3.00
CA LEU A 206 9.46 -17.29 -4.12
C LEU A 206 8.87 -18.64 -4.57
N THR A 207 9.69 -19.68 -4.64
CA THR A 207 9.25 -21.03 -4.99
C THR A 207 8.29 -21.58 -3.95
N ALA A 208 8.61 -21.47 -2.67
CA ALA A 208 7.75 -21.91 -1.58
C ALA A 208 6.42 -21.13 -1.51
N LEU A 209 6.42 -19.81 -1.79
CA LEU A 209 5.19 -19.02 -1.90
C LEU A 209 4.31 -19.49 -3.05
N ARG A 210 4.91 -19.84 -4.19
CA ARG A 210 4.20 -20.41 -5.33
C ARG A 210 3.59 -21.78 -5.00
N GLU A 211 4.33 -22.65 -4.37
CA GLU A 211 3.84 -23.97 -3.90
C GLU A 211 2.71 -23.82 -2.88
N ALA A 212 2.77 -22.78 -2.02
CA ALA A 212 1.70 -22.44 -1.10
C ALA A 212 0.46 -21.83 -1.78
N GLY A 213 0.54 -21.48 -3.07
CA GLY A 213 -0.58 -21.08 -3.90
C GLY A 213 -0.57 -19.64 -4.43
N ALA A 214 0.50 -18.89 -4.19
CA ALA A 214 0.65 -17.57 -4.82
C ALA A 214 0.85 -17.70 -6.33
N LYS A 215 0.05 -17.01 -7.15
CA LYS A 215 0.15 -17.08 -8.61
C LYS A 215 1.37 -16.29 -9.13
N THR A 216 1.54 -15.07 -8.63
CA THR A 216 2.69 -14.21 -8.92
C THR A 216 3.22 -13.64 -7.61
N PRO A 217 4.12 -14.36 -6.89
CA PRO A 217 4.76 -13.82 -5.70
C PRO A 217 5.82 -12.78 -6.08
N VAL A 218 5.82 -11.67 -5.35
CA VAL A 218 6.75 -10.54 -5.48
C VAL A 218 7.37 -10.28 -4.11
N LEU A 219 8.70 -10.31 -4.01
CA LEU A 219 9.45 -10.03 -2.80
C LEU A 219 10.19 -8.70 -2.92
N THR A 220 9.83 -7.73 -2.06
CA THR A 220 10.63 -6.52 -1.89
C THR A 220 11.82 -6.80 -0.97
N LEU A 221 13.01 -6.35 -1.40
CA LEU A 221 14.30 -6.68 -0.76
C LEU A 221 14.95 -5.45 -0.11
N GLY A 222 14.20 -4.35 0.06
CA GLY A 222 14.71 -3.07 0.51
C GLY A 222 15.80 -2.56 -0.43
N GLY A 223 16.99 -2.23 0.09
CA GLY A 223 18.15 -1.81 -0.71
C GLY A 223 18.65 -2.85 -1.72
N GLY A 224 18.15 -4.10 -1.68
CA GLY A 224 18.42 -5.14 -2.67
C GLY A 224 17.42 -5.18 -3.84
N GLY A 225 16.48 -4.25 -3.89
CA GLY A 225 15.51 -4.15 -4.99
C GLY A 225 14.29 -5.05 -4.84
N VAL A 226 13.92 -5.77 -5.89
CA VAL A 226 12.74 -6.65 -5.94
C VAL A 226 13.00 -7.90 -6.75
N ALA A 227 12.37 -9.01 -6.38
CA ALA A 227 12.37 -10.23 -7.17
C ALA A 227 10.95 -10.84 -7.21
N ALA A 228 10.63 -11.54 -8.28
CA ALA A 228 9.33 -12.17 -8.49
C ALA A 228 9.42 -13.46 -9.31
N LEU A 229 8.39 -14.29 -9.19
CA LEU A 229 8.11 -15.34 -10.16
C LEU A 229 6.85 -14.96 -10.96
N HIS A 230 7.00 -14.68 -12.24
CA HIS A 230 5.89 -14.34 -13.14
C HIS A 230 5.80 -15.35 -14.29
N GLY A 231 4.68 -16.08 -14.36
CA GLY A 231 4.65 -17.26 -15.23
C GLY A 231 5.75 -18.26 -14.80
N ASN A 232 6.62 -18.63 -15.72
CA ASN A 232 7.77 -19.49 -15.44
C ASN A 232 9.08 -18.72 -15.24
N ASP A 233 9.03 -17.40 -15.36
CA ASP A 233 10.21 -16.56 -15.35
C ASP A 233 10.53 -16.06 -13.93
N PHE A 234 11.80 -16.15 -13.55
CA PHE A 234 12.35 -15.40 -12.42
C PHE A 234 12.74 -14.02 -12.93
N VAL A 235 12.16 -13.01 -12.31
CA VAL A 235 12.39 -11.59 -12.63
C VAL A 235 13.01 -10.93 -11.41
N GLN A 236 14.10 -10.20 -11.60
CA GLN A 236 14.74 -9.40 -10.57
C GLN A 236 15.05 -8.01 -11.13
N ALA A 237 14.90 -7.00 -10.28
CA ALA A 237 15.32 -5.65 -10.58
C ALA A 237 16.04 -5.08 -9.36
N ASP A 238 17.25 -4.60 -9.57
CA ASP A 238 18.05 -3.90 -8.56
C ASP A 238 17.49 -2.47 -8.37
N VAL A 239 17.86 -1.84 -7.26
CA VAL A 239 17.53 -0.46 -6.96
C VAL A 239 18.82 0.33 -6.72
N GLU A 240 18.86 1.57 -7.20
CA GLU A 240 19.99 2.46 -6.96
C GLU A 240 20.10 2.79 -5.46
N PRO A 241 21.30 2.82 -4.90
CA PRO A 241 21.52 3.21 -3.51
C PRO A 241 20.95 4.61 -3.22
N THR A 242 20.32 4.75 -2.05
CA THR A 242 19.81 6.05 -1.60
C THR A 242 20.05 6.24 -0.11
N VAL A 243 20.12 7.50 0.32
CA VAL A 243 20.10 7.83 1.75
C VAL A 243 18.66 7.74 2.22
N VAL A 244 18.42 6.88 3.19
CA VAL A 244 17.07 6.70 3.75
C VAL A 244 16.80 7.81 4.76
N VAL A 245 15.79 8.64 4.46
CA VAL A 245 15.27 9.70 5.33
C VAL A 245 14.05 9.17 6.08
N ASN A 246 13.13 8.51 5.34
CA ASN A 246 11.91 7.92 5.88
C ASN A 246 11.57 6.67 5.06
N SER A 247 11.25 5.55 5.71
CA SER A 247 10.85 4.33 5.00
C SER A 247 9.33 4.09 4.98
N VAL A 248 8.56 4.94 5.65
CA VAL A 248 7.09 4.86 5.69
C VAL A 248 6.54 5.15 4.29
N GLY A 249 5.60 4.33 3.83
CA GLY A 249 4.96 4.50 2.53
C GLY A 249 5.78 4.03 1.31
N ALA A 250 7.07 3.66 1.48
CA ALA A 250 7.89 3.17 0.37
C ALA A 250 7.31 1.90 -0.27
N GLY A 251 6.86 0.94 0.54
CA GLY A 251 6.19 -0.28 0.07
C GLY A 251 4.83 0.01 -0.56
N ASP A 252 4.10 0.99 -0.05
CA ASP A 252 2.78 1.38 -0.57
C ASP A 252 2.93 2.11 -1.91
N SER A 253 3.96 2.96 -2.06
CA SER A 253 4.30 3.64 -3.31
C SER A 253 4.85 2.67 -4.36
N PHE A 254 5.67 1.70 -3.95
CA PHE A 254 6.06 0.57 -4.78
C PHE A 254 4.82 -0.13 -5.34
N LEU A 255 3.90 -0.53 -4.47
CA LEU A 255 2.68 -1.25 -4.83
C LEU A 255 1.81 -0.46 -5.79
N GLY A 256 1.53 0.81 -5.47
CA GLY A 256 0.72 1.71 -6.31
C GLY A 256 1.31 1.88 -7.71
N THR A 257 2.62 2.13 -7.80
CA THR A 257 3.31 2.30 -9.09
C THR A 257 3.35 1.01 -9.91
N MET A 258 3.60 -0.14 -9.25
CA MET A 258 3.56 -1.45 -9.93
C MET A 258 2.20 -1.69 -10.58
N VAL A 259 1.12 -1.50 -9.82
CA VAL A 259 -0.25 -1.72 -10.31
C VAL A 259 -0.59 -0.76 -11.45
N LEU A 260 -0.20 0.50 -11.32
CA LEU A 260 -0.43 1.50 -12.36
C LEU A 260 0.29 1.16 -13.66
N ALA A 261 1.57 0.76 -13.59
CA ALA A 261 2.33 0.30 -14.74
C ALA A 261 1.71 -0.96 -15.38
N MET A 262 1.21 -1.90 -14.57
CA MET A 262 0.49 -3.08 -15.05
C MET A 262 -0.82 -2.69 -15.75
N ALA A 263 -1.58 -1.74 -15.20
CA ALA A 263 -2.83 -1.25 -15.76
C ALA A 263 -2.62 -0.57 -17.13
N ASN A 264 -1.47 0.06 -17.32
CA ASN A 264 -1.05 0.64 -18.60
C ASN A 264 -0.44 -0.40 -19.58
N GLY A 265 -0.44 -1.70 -19.23
CA GLY A 265 0.00 -2.78 -20.12
C GLY A 265 1.51 -2.89 -20.30
N HIS A 266 2.31 -2.28 -19.42
CA HIS A 266 3.76 -2.41 -19.49
C HIS A 266 4.22 -3.85 -19.19
N PRO A 267 5.33 -4.31 -19.77
CA PRO A 267 5.94 -5.61 -19.46
C PRO A 267 6.24 -5.70 -17.94
N PHE A 268 5.95 -6.84 -17.34
CA PHE A 268 6.07 -7.02 -15.88
C PHE A 268 7.46 -6.67 -15.31
N PRO A 269 8.60 -7.00 -15.96
CA PRO A 269 9.91 -6.55 -15.47
C PRO A 269 10.02 -5.02 -15.41
N LEU A 270 9.40 -4.29 -16.33
CA LEU A 270 9.40 -2.83 -16.33
C LEU A 270 8.50 -2.27 -15.23
N CYS A 271 7.36 -2.92 -14.94
CA CYS A 271 6.51 -2.57 -13.80
C CYS A 271 7.29 -2.67 -12.47
N LEU A 272 8.11 -3.71 -12.29
CA LEU A 272 8.93 -3.87 -11.10
C LEU A 272 10.02 -2.81 -10.99
N ARG A 273 10.65 -2.41 -12.10
CA ARG A 273 11.66 -1.34 -12.12
C ARG A 273 11.05 0.02 -11.74
N ALA A 274 9.88 0.35 -12.31
CA ALA A 274 9.18 1.58 -11.98
C ALA A 274 8.75 1.60 -10.50
N ALA A 275 8.26 0.48 -9.99
CA ALA A 275 7.90 0.31 -8.58
C ALA A 275 9.09 0.46 -7.63
N ASN A 276 10.24 -0.13 -7.97
CA ASN A 276 11.48 0.03 -7.19
C ASN A 276 11.90 1.49 -7.09
N GLU A 277 11.89 2.19 -8.21
CA GLU A 277 12.25 3.60 -8.25
C GLU A 277 11.28 4.45 -7.43
N ALA A 278 9.99 4.15 -7.46
CA ALA A 278 8.99 4.81 -6.62
C ALA A 278 9.28 4.64 -5.13
N GLY A 279 9.55 3.41 -4.69
CA GLY A 279 9.93 3.12 -3.30
C GLY A 279 11.22 3.84 -2.89
N ARG A 280 12.23 3.87 -3.76
CA ARG A 280 13.51 4.55 -3.53
C ARG A 280 13.32 6.06 -3.34
N LEU A 281 12.53 6.69 -4.21
CA LEU A 281 12.26 8.13 -4.16
C LEU A 281 11.53 8.51 -2.87
N VAL A 282 10.54 7.73 -2.45
CA VAL A 282 9.85 7.95 -1.17
C VAL A 282 10.81 7.78 0.00
N CYS A 283 11.68 6.77 -0.01
CA CYS A 283 12.68 6.61 1.05
C CYS A 283 13.63 7.81 1.21
N SER A 284 13.85 8.60 0.17
CA SER A 284 14.83 9.69 0.17
C SER A 284 14.33 11.02 0.77
N ARG A 285 13.09 11.06 1.28
CA ARG A 285 12.45 12.28 1.78
C ARG A 285 11.44 12.00 2.91
N PRO A 286 10.89 13.06 3.56
CA PRO A 286 9.93 12.91 4.66
C PRO A 286 8.55 12.37 4.25
N GLU A 287 8.08 12.69 3.04
CA GLU A 287 6.74 12.33 2.57
C GLU A 287 6.60 10.82 2.33
N SER A 288 5.43 10.27 2.66
CA SER A 288 5.14 8.83 2.58
C SER A 288 4.50 8.38 1.26
N PHE A 289 4.43 9.24 0.25
CA PHE A 289 3.84 8.95 -1.06
C PHE A 289 4.48 9.79 -2.18
N LEU A 290 4.25 9.40 -3.43
CA LEU A 290 4.82 10.07 -4.61
C LEU A 290 4.24 11.46 -4.84
N THR A 291 5.07 12.32 -5.43
CA THR A 291 4.67 13.60 -6.03
C THR A 291 4.67 13.50 -7.56
N THR A 292 4.04 14.46 -8.24
CA THR A 292 4.08 14.53 -9.70
C THR A 292 5.50 14.68 -10.26
N ALA A 293 6.42 15.29 -9.50
CA ALA A 293 7.83 15.41 -9.91
C ALA A 293 8.52 14.04 -9.92
N ASP A 294 8.22 13.17 -8.96
CA ASP A 294 8.75 11.80 -8.90
C ASP A 294 8.24 10.95 -10.05
N VAL A 295 6.97 11.09 -10.36
CA VAL A 295 6.37 10.40 -11.50
C VAL A 295 7.13 10.75 -12.79
N ARG A 296 7.37 12.03 -13.06
CA ARG A 296 8.16 12.46 -14.23
C ARG A 296 9.57 11.87 -14.22
N HIS A 297 10.22 11.86 -13.06
CA HIS A 297 11.54 11.25 -12.92
C HIS A 297 11.54 9.76 -13.28
N ILE A 298 10.51 9.00 -12.84
CA ILE A 298 10.35 7.59 -13.18
C ILE A 298 10.09 7.41 -14.67
N GLU A 299 9.18 8.20 -15.24
CA GLU A 299 8.82 8.13 -16.65
C GLU A 299 10.01 8.42 -17.55
N ASP A 300 10.73 9.52 -17.30
CA ASP A 300 11.90 9.94 -18.07
C ASP A 300 13.06 8.93 -17.94
N GLY A 301 13.33 8.46 -16.72
CA GLY A 301 14.43 7.54 -16.44
C GLY A 301 14.24 6.13 -17.03
N LEU A 302 13.01 5.67 -17.17
CA LEU A 302 12.70 4.32 -17.64
C LEU A 302 12.08 4.29 -19.06
N GLY A 303 11.75 5.45 -19.64
CA GLY A 303 11.07 5.54 -20.94
C GLY A 303 9.65 4.93 -20.88
N VAL A 304 8.95 5.09 -19.77
CA VAL A 304 7.57 4.58 -19.58
C VAL A 304 6.60 5.74 -19.48
N SER A 305 5.32 5.49 -19.81
CA SER A 305 4.22 6.38 -19.41
C SER A 305 3.41 5.66 -18.34
N LEU A 306 3.30 6.25 -17.16
CA LEU A 306 2.46 5.77 -16.08
C LEU A 306 1.04 6.36 -16.17
N ALA A 307 0.88 7.48 -16.89
CA ALA A 307 -0.43 8.05 -17.18
C ALA A 307 -1.18 7.21 -18.22
N ASN A 308 -2.49 7.07 -18.02
CA ASN A 308 -3.34 6.34 -18.92
C ASN A 308 -3.44 7.07 -20.27
N THR A 309 -2.78 6.55 -21.32
CA THR A 309 -2.80 7.13 -22.67
C THR A 309 -4.11 6.84 -23.43
N SER A 310 -5.08 6.16 -22.81
CA SER A 310 -6.33 5.74 -23.43
C SER A 310 -7.47 6.77 -23.34
N ILE A 311 -7.23 7.99 -22.87
CA ILE A 311 -8.19 9.10 -22.89
C ILE A 311 -7.90 9.97 -24.12
N GLY A 312 -8.28 9.46 -25.28
CA GLY A 312 -8.19 10.22 -26.51
C GLY A 312 -8.81 9.44 -27.66
N HIS A 313 -10.11 9.49 -27.78
CA HIS A 313 -10.97 9.62 -28.95
C HIS A 313 -12.39 9.10 -28.68
#